data_a859cc1b00b9366f73099174f438ecf5
#
_entry.id   a859cc1b00b9366f73099174f438ecf5
#
_cell.length_a   1.000
_cell.length_b   1.000
_cell.length_c   1.000
_cell.angle_alpha   90.00
_cell.angle_beta   90.00
_cell.angle_gamma   90.00
#
_symmetry.space_group_name_H-M   'P 1'
#
loop_
_entity.id
_entity.type
_entity.pdbx_description
1 polymer ?
#
loop_
_entity_poly.entity_id
_entity_poly.type
_entity_poly.pdbx_seq_one_letter_code
_entity_poly.pdbx_strand_id
1 'polypeptide(L)'
;MTGTTTEPAWAKLNLSLDVLGARSDGFHDLRMVMQSVDLHDDVTVTLDDTGVCRAETNRSYLPCGADNVAVRAAQVFLSRAGLTCGVHIRLHKRIPVCAGLGGGSSDAAAVLRALERLTGAGFTRTQLEEMGAQVGSDVPYCVAGGTMLAEGRGERLTPVTPMPRMPVVICKPDFPISTPELFHRVDARTSRCRPDTEGICAALADGDMPRLARRMYNVFEDVLTHREGEIAAIKSRLLDGGALGAVMSGTGSAVFGIFADADSAAYAKRRLARDYAECFLTETIGRLEI
;
A
#
# COMPACT_ATOMS: atom_id res chain seq x y z
N MET A 1 3.67 24.52 20.69
CA MET A 1 2.90 23.26 20.87
C MET A 1 3.89 22.13 21.11
N THR A 2 3.67 21.32 22.14
CA THR A 2 4.49 20.12 22.37
C THR A 2 3.58 18.93 22.54
N GLY A 3 3.93 17.80 21.96
CA GLY A 3 3.16 16.56 22.06
C GLY A 3 3.80 15.47 21.22
N THR A 4 3.54 14.21 21.58
CA THR A 4 4.05 13.04 20.88
C THR A 4 2.93 12.01 20.73
N THR A 5 2.80 11.42 19.56
CA THR A 5 1.91 10.29 19.32
C THR A 5 2.56 9.29 18.38
N THR A 6 2.12 8.04 18.42
CA THR A 6 2.55 7.00 17.48
C THR A 6 1.34 6.47 16.72
N GLU A 7 1.44 6.45 15.40
CA GLU A 7 0.42 5.96 14.48
C GLU A 7 0.96 4.76 13.70
N PRO A 8 0.19 3.69 13.55
CA PRO A 8 0.53 2.62 12.62
C PRO A 8 0.32 3.09 11.17
N ALA A 9 1.28 2.77 10.32
CA ALA A 9 1.28 3.03 8.88
C ALA A 9 1.07 1.69 8.15
N TRP A 10 -0.19 1.32 7.89
CA TRP A 10 -0.54 -0.01 7.37
C TRP A 10 -0.20 -0.18 5.89
N ALA A 11 0.33 -1.36 5.55
CA ALA A 11 0.57 -1.75 4.17
C ALA A 11 -0.74 -1.92 3.39
N LYS A 12 -0.64 -1.78 2.07
CA LYS A 12 -1.74 -2.02 1.13
C LYS A 12 -1.40 -3.15 0.17
N LEU A 13 -2.44 -3.81 -0.30
CA LEU A 13 -2.42 -4.78 -1.38
C LEU A 13 -3.31 -4.30 -2.53
N ASN A 14 -2.98 -4.69 -3.76
CA ASN A 14 -3.87 -4.55 -4.89
C ASN A 14 -4.49 -5.92 -5.19
N LEU A 15 -5.77 -6.11 -4.86
CA LEU A 15 -6.52 -7.34 -5.22
C LEU A 15 -6.71 -7.44 -6.73
N SER A 16 -6.88 -6.29 -7.39
CA SER A 16 -6.74 -6.13 -8.84
C SER A 16 -6.04 -4.82 -9.16
N LEU A 17 -5.34 -4.81 -10.31
CA LEU A 17 -4.74 -3.59 -10.84
C LEU A 17 -4.82 -3.61 -12.37
N ASP A 18 -5.48 -2.60 -12.93
CA ASP A 18 -5.53 -2.33 -14.36
C ASP A 18 -4.91 -0.97 -14.69
N VAL A 19 -4.24 -0.87 -15.83
CA VAL A 19 -3.73 0.37 -16.42
C VAL A 19 -4.60 0.68 -17.63
N LEU A 20 -5.45 1.69 -17.54
CA LEU A 20 -6.43 2.02 -18.56
C LEU A 20 -5.81 2.79 -19.73
N GLY A 21 -4.79 3.62 -19.48
CA GLY A 21 -4.07 4.36 -20.51
C GLY A 21 -3.21 5.47 -19.93
N ALA A 22 -2.34 6.01 -20.78
CA ALA A 22 -1.51 7.15 -20.46
C ALA A 22 -2.34 8.45 -20.49
N ARG A 23 -2.01 9.38 -19.59
CA ARG A 23 -2.63 10.70 -19.42
C ARG A 23 -1.72 11.79 -20.00
N SER A 24 -2.29 12.92 -20.33
CA SER A 24 -1.54 14.10 -20.80
C SER A 24 -0.61 14.72 -19.75
N ASP A 25 -0.82 14.41 -18.46
CA ASP A 25 -0.01 14.89 -17.33
C ASP A 25 1.21 13.97 -17.03
N GLY A 26 1.46 12.94 -17.87
CA GLY A 26 2.56 12.00 -17.74
C GLY A 26 2.31 10.85 -16.77
N PHE A 27 1.12 10.78 -16.17
CA PHE A 27 0.65 9.66 -15.37
C PHE A 27 -0.20 8.69 -16.20
N HIS A 28 -0.76 7.68 -15.54
CA HIS A 28 -1.70 6.72 -16.14
C HIS A 28 -3.02 6.73 -15.38
N ASP A 29 -4.11 6.52 -16.12
CA ASP A 29 -5.38 6.18 -15.50
C ASP A 29 -5.36 4.70 -15.09
N LEU A 30 -5.65 4.48 -13.82
CA LEU A 30 -5.66 3.18 -13.17
C LEU A 30 -7.06 2.81 -12.71
N ARG A 31 -7.29 1.51 -12.54
CA ARG A 31 -8.48 0.99 -11.87
C ARG A 31 -8.08 -0.20 -11.02
N MET A 32 -8.28 -0.09 -9.71
CA MET A 32 -7.74 -1.03 -8.73
C MET A 32 -8.76 -1.32 -7.64
N VAL A 33 -8.80 -2.56 -7.15
CA VAL A 33 -9.39 -2.85 -5.83
C VAL A 33 -8.24 -2.99 -4.84
N MET A 34 -8.22 -2.13 -3.83
CA MET A 34 -7.16 -2.07 -2.83
C MET A 34 -7.66 -2.57 -1.48
N GLN A 35 -6.77 -3.20 -0.71
CA GLN A 35 -7.04 -3.75 0.61
C GLN A 35 -5.90 -3.44 1.58
N SER A 36 -6.22 -2.94 2.78
CA SER A 36 -5.25 -2.75 3.87
C SER A 36 -5.01 -4.05 4.63
N VAL A 37 -3.78 -4.22 5.10
CA VAL A 37 -3.38 -5.37 5.94
C VAL A 37 -2.68 -4.88 7.21
N ASP A 38 -2.66 -5.72 8.25
CA ASP A 38 -2.12 -5.38 9.57
C ASP A 38 -0.58 -5.30 9.62
N LEU A 39 0.13 -5.68 8.56
CA LEU A 39 1.55 -5.37 8.42
C LEU A 39 1.73 -3.85 8.34
N HIS A 40 2.44 -3.24 9.30
CA HIS A 40 2.57 -1.80 9.40
C HIS A 40 3.96 -1.36 9.87
N ASP A 41 4.30 -0.12 9.57
CA ASP A 41 5.40 0.62 10.18
C ASP A 41 4.88 1.40 11.40
N ASP A 42 5.70 1.66 12.40
CA ASP A 42 5.35 2.57 13.49
C ASP A 42 5.89 3.97 13.16
N VAL A 43 5.00 4.95 13.13
CA VAL A 43 5.32 6.36 12.86
C VAL A 43 5.09 7.18 14.12
N THR A 44 6.16 7.56 14.80
CA THR A 44 6.10 8.45 15.96
C THR A 44 6.31 9.88 15.50
N VAL A 45 5.36 10.76 15.81
CA VAL A 45 5.40 12.19 15.49
C VAL A 45 5.48 12.98 16.78
N THR A 46 6.48 13.86 16.86
CA THR A 46 6.68 14.78 17.98
C THR A 46 6.66 16.22 17.47
N LEU A 47 5.85 17.08 18.08
CA LEU A 47 5.86 18.52 17.85
C LEU A 47 6.93 19.18 18.72
N ASP A 48 7.72 20.09 18.11
CA ASP A 48 8.72 20.89 18.81
C ASP A 48 8.68 22.36 18.33
N ASP A 49 9.49 23.22 18.96
CA ASP A 49 9.51 24.65 18.66
C ASP A 49 10.66 25.04 17.68
N THR A 50 11.25 24.06 16.99
CA THR A 50 12.38 24.30 16.07
C THR A 50 11.96 24.92 14.72
N GLY A 51 10.69 24.81 14.35
CA GLY A 51 10.17 25.21 13.03
C GLY A 51 10.67 24.31 11.87
N VAL A 52 11.30 23.17 12.18
CA VAL A 52 11.90 22.28 11.17
C VAL A 52 11.19 20.95 11.13
N CYS A 53 10.80 20.49 9.94
CA CYS A 53 10.31 19.12 9.72
C CYS A 53 11.48 18.22 9.34
N ARG A 54 11.68 17.15 10.11
CA ARG A 54 12.74 16.16 9.89
C ARG A 54 12.27 14.74 10.22
N ALA A 55 12.90 13.75 9.62
CA ALA A 55 12.65 12.35 9.92
C ALA A 55 13.92 11.64 10.35
N GLU A 56 13.75 10.54 11.07
CA GLU A 56 14.76 9.51 11.30
C GLU A 56 14.16 8.14 11.05
N THR A 57 14.97 7.16 10.66
CA THR A 57 14.50 5.82 10.32
C THR A 57 15.53 4.76 10.68
N ASN A 58 15.06 3.53 10.97
CA ASN A 58 15.90 2.35 11.15
C ASN A 58 16.46 1.78 9.82
N ARG A 59 16.27 2.46 8.68
CA ARG A 59 16.79 2.09 7.36
C ARG A 59 17.70 3.19 6.84
N SER A 60 19.01 3.03 7.00
CA SER A 60 20.02 4.07 6.71
C SER A 60 20.06 4.57 5.25
N TYR A 61 19.50 3.79 4.32
CA TYR A 61 19.43 4.15 2.90
C TYR A 61 18.20 5.01 2.52
N LEU A 62 17.28 5.24 3.45
CA LEU A 62 16.12 6.10 3.18
C LEU A 62 16.44 7.56 3.49
N PRO A 63 15.95 8.53 2.68
CA PRO A 63 16.14 9.95 2.94
C PRO A 63 15.44 10.35 4.24
N CYS A 64 16.04 11.33 4.97
CA CYS A 64 15.49 11.85 6.23
C CYS A 64 15.10 13.33 6.15
N GLY A 65 15.35 13.99 5.03
CA GLY A 65 15.02 15.39 4.75
C GLY A 65 13.76 15.56 3.89
N ALA A 66 13.72 16.66 3.13
CA ALA A 66 12.58 17.07 2.29
C ALA A 66 12.20 16.04 1.21
N ASP A 67 13.11 15.15 0.82
CA ASP A 67 12.83 14.07 -0.14
C ASP A 67 12.03 12.91 0.49
N ASN A 68 11.91 12.86 1.82
CA ASN A 68 11.09 11.88 2.50
C ASN A 68 9.61 12.28 2.42
N VAL A 69 8.77 11.38 1.93
CA VAL A 69 7.33 11.63 1.76
C VAL A 69 6.60 11.91 3.09
N ALA A 70 7.06 11.36 4.21
CA ALA A 70 6.53 11.64 5.54
C ALA A 70 6.84 13.10 5.97
N VAL A 71 8.03 13.60 5.65
CA VAL A 71 8.40 15.01 5.89
C VAL A 71 7.56 15.93 5.01
N ARG A 72 7.36 15.59 3.73
CA ARG A 72 6.48 16.35 2.83
C ARG A 72 5.05 16.39 3.33
N ALA A 73 4.52 15.29 3.87
CA ALA A 73 3.18 15.23 4.45
C ALA A 73 3.06 16.19 5.64
N ALA A 74 4.05 16.24 6.54
CA ALA A 74 4.08 17.19 7.65
C ALA A 74 4.08 18.64 7.15
N GLN A 75 4.88 18.98 6.14
CA GLN A 75 4.93 20.32 5.57
C GLN A 75 3.59 20.73 4.94
N VAL A 76 2.94 19.85 4.19
CA VAL A 76 1.62 20.11 3.60
C VAL A 76 0.58 20.34 4.69
N PHE A 77 0.58 19.51 5.75
CA PHE A 77 -0.34 19.67 6.88
C PHE A 77 -0.13 21.00 7.61
N LEU A 78 1.10 21.33 8.01
CA LEU A 78 1.42 22.57 8.72
C LEU A 78 1.05 23.81 7.90
N SER A 79 1.34 23.79 6.61
CA SER A 79 0.97 24.89 5.69
C SER A 79 -0.55 25.08 5.63
N ARG A 80 -1.31 23.98 5.53
CA ARG A 80 -2.78 24.03 5.47
C ARG A 80 -3.41 24.47 6.79
N ALA A 81 -2.79 24.10 7.93
CA ALA A 81 -3.23 24.47 9.28
C ALA A 81 -2.77 25.87 9.72
N GLY A 82 -1.89 26.53 8.96
CA GLY A 82 -1.27 27.81 9.35
C GLY A 82 -0.37 27.70 10.60
N LEU A 83 0.28 26.54 10.80
CA LEU A 83 1.14 26.26 11.94
C LEU A 83 2.60 26.39 11.55
N THR A 84 3.44 26.87 12.50
CA THR A 84 4.89 27.11 12.31
C THR A 84 5.77 26.28 13.23
N CYS A 85 5.22 25.31 13.96
CA CYS A 85 6.00 24.42 14.82
C CYS A 85 6.91 23.49 14.02
N GLY A 86 7.93 22.92 14.68
CA GLY A 86 8.74 21.83 14.13
C GLY A 86 8.05 20.50 14.30
N VAL A 87 8.41 19.54 13.43
CA VAL A 87 7.90 18.17 13.46
C VAL A 87 9.06 17.18 13.35
N HIS A 88 9.26 16.39 14.39
CA HIS A 88 10.21 15.29 14.37
C HIS A 88 9.44 13.97 14.16
N ILE A 89 9.79 13.25 13.09
CA ILE A 89 9.16 12.00 12.66
C ILE A 89 10.15 10.86 12.85
N ARG A 90 9.79 9.85 13.66
CA ARG A 90 10.56 8.61 13.76
C ARG A 90 9.81 7.50 13.03
N LEU A 91 10.46 6.91 12.02
CA LEU A 91 9.93 5.82 11.20
C LEU A 91 10.59 4.50 11.61
N HIS A 92 9.84 3.61 12.24
CA HIS A 92 10.28 2.23 12.46
C HIS A 92 9.72 1.32 11.37
N LYS A 93 10.49 1.13 10.32
CA LYS A 93 10.10 0.41 9.09
C LYS A 93 10.10 -1.10 9.27
N ARG A 94 8.96 -1.71 8.99
CA ARG A 94 8.74 -3.17 8.87
C ARG A 94 8.24 -3.55 7.49
N ILE A 95 7.48 -2.65 6.83
CA ILE A 95 7.00 -2.87 5.46
C ILE A 95 8.22 -2.90 4.52
N PRO A 96 8.38 -3.94 3.69
CA PRO A 96 9.44 -3.99 2.69
C PRO A 96 9.44 -2.76 1.77
N VAL A 97 10.63 -2.22 1.53
CA VAL A 97 10.80 -1.04 0.66
C VAL A 97 10.81 -1.48 -0.81
N CYS A 98 10.25 -0.66 -1.71
CA CYS A 98 10.15 -0.94 -3.15
C CYS A 98 9.45 -2.29 -3.43
N ALA A 99 8.36 -2.56 -2.74
CA ALA A 99 7.66 -3.84 -2.77
C ALA A 99 6.25 -3.78 -3.37
N GLY A 100 5.76 -2.61 -3.78
CA GLY A 100 4.37 -2.45 -4.22
C GLY A 100 3.33 -2.43 -3.06
N LEU A 101 3.80 -2.32 -1.81
CA LEU A 101 3.01 -2.38 -0.58
C LEU A 101 2.63 -1.00 0.00
N GLY A 102 3.01 0.08 -0.67
CA GLY A 102 2.64 1.45 -0.28
C GLY A 102 3.32 2.00 0.98
N GLY A 103 4.43 1.40 1.46
CA GLY A 103 5.03 1.75 2.76
C GLY A 103 5.33 3.23 2.96
N GLY A 104 5.92 3.93 1.96
CA GLY A 104 6.17 5.37 2.07
C GLY A 104 4.88 6.20 2.09
N SER A 105 3.88 5.81 1.29
CA SER A 105 2.57 6.47 1.26
C SER A 105 1.82 6.26 2.57
N SER A 106 1.96 5.08 3.18
CA SER A 106 1.40 4.77 4.51
C SER A 106 2.06 5.60 5.60
N ASP A 107 3.40 5.79 5.56
CA ASP A 107 4.11 6.67 6.49
C ASP A 107 3.59 8.10 6.39
N ALA A 108 3.44 8.62 5.18
CA ALA A 108 2.90 9.96 4.94
C ALA A 108 1.47 10.11 5.49
N ALA A 109 0.60 9.11 5.25
CA ALA A 109 -0.76 9.09 5.76
C ALA A 109 -0.81 9.03 7.30
N ALA A 110 0.07 8.23 7.91
CA ALA A 110 0.18 8.16 9.37
C ALA A 110 0.62 9.50 9.97
N VAL A 111 1.54 10.23 9.33
CA VAL A 111 1.92 11.58 9.74
C VAL A 111 0.73 12.54 9.68
N LEU A 112 -0.08 12.50 8.62
CA LEU A 112 -1.27 13.35 8.52
C LEU A 112 -2.26 13.07 9.67
N ARG A 113 -2.55 11.79 9.96
CA ARG A 113 -3.42 11.39 11.09
C ARG A 113 -2.83 11.80 12.45
N ALA A 114 -1.52 11.58 12.64
CA ALA A 114 -0.82 11.94 13.87
C ALA A 114 -0.88 13.45 14.13
N LEU A 115 -0.64 14.27 13.10
CA LEU A 115 -0.69 15.72 13.22
C LEU A 115 -2.11 16.21 13.49
N GLU A 116 -3.13 15.65 12.85
CA GLU A 116 -4.52 15.97 13.16
C GLU A 116 -4.84 15.71 14.64
N ARG A 117 -4.46 14.54 15.15
CA ARG A 117 -4.64 14.15 16.55
C ARG A 117 -3.88 15.05 17.54
N LEU A 118 -2.64 15.43 17.20
CA LEU A 118 -1.80 16.27 18.07
C LEU A 118 -2.22 17.74 18.10
N THR A 119 -2.71 18.26 16.97
CA THR A 119 -3.02 19.69 16.83
C THR A 119 -4.48 19.98 17.05
N GLY A 120 -5.38 19.01 16.82
CA GLY A 120 -6.83 19.23 16.82
C GLY A 120 -7.25 20.27 15.80
N ALA A 121 -6.61 20.30 14.63
CA ALA A 121 -6.87 21.30 13.59
C ALA A 121 -8.30 21.19 13.00
N GLY A 122 -8.97 20.05 13.21
CA GLY A 122 -10.37 19.85 12.82
C GLY A 122 -10.52 19.48 11.33
N PHE A 123 -9.47 18.94 10.71
CA PHE A 123 -9.56 18.47 9.34
C PHE A 123 -10.37 17.18 9.23
N THR A 124 -11.30 17.17 8.30
CA THR A 124 -12.04 15.97 7.94
C THR A 124 -11.15 14.96 7.22
N ARG A 125 -11.57 13.69 7.16
CA ARG A 125 -10.93 12.64 6.38
C ARG A 125 -10.67 13.09 4.94
N THR A 126 -11.67 13.65 4.27
CA THR A 126 -11.55 14.13 2.88
C THR A 126 -10.46 15.20 2.75
N GLN A 127 -10.34 16.11 3.71
CA GLN A 127 -9.29 17.12 3.68
C GLN A 127 -7.89 16.51 3.89
N LEU A 128 -7.75 15.48 4.72
CA LEU A 128 -6.48 14.74 4.87
C LEU A 128 -6.15 13.94 3.60
N GLU A 129 -7.14 13.35 2.93
CA GLU A 129 -6.98 12.69 1.63
C GLU A 129 -6.51 13.68 0.55
N GLU A 130 -7.10 14.90 0.49
CA GLU A 130 -6.68 15.99 -0.40
C GLU A 130 -5.22 16.43 -0.15
N MET A 131 -4.81 16.55 1.11
CA MET A 131 -3.41 16.81 1.47
C MET A 131 -2.51 15.65 1.02
N GLY A 132 -2.97 14.41 1.24
CA GLY A 132 -2.28 13.21 0.82
C GLY A 132 -2.04 13.16 -0.69
N ALA A 133 -3.01 13.56 -1.51
CA ALA A 133 -2.91 13.61 -2.97
C ALA A 133 -1.81 14.56 -3.48
N GLN A 134 -1.43 15.58 -2.70
CA GLN A 134 -0.31 16.48 -3.01
C GLN A 134 1.05 15.83 -2.72
N VAL A 135 1.08 14.79 -1.89
CA VAL A 135 2.30 14.08 -1.49
C VAL A 135 2.56 12.86 -2.40
N GLY A 136 1.52 12.10 -2.69
CA GLY A 136 1.61 10.92 -3.55
C GLY A 136 0.26 10.25 -3.84
N SER A 137 0.18 9.54 -4.97
CA SER A 137 -1.07 8.97 -5.49
C SER A 137 -1.73 7.95 -4.54
N ASP A 138 -0.94 7.14 -3.83
CA ASP A 138 -1.48 6.13 -2.89
C ASP A 138 -1.76 6.70 -1.49
N VAL A 139 -1.32 7.94 -1.18
CA VAL A 139 -1.49 8.52 0.18
C VAL A 139 -2.96 8.70 0.56
N PRO A 140 -3.85 9.17 -0.33
CA PRO A 140 -5.29 9.24 0.00
C PRO A 140 -5.86 7.91 0.44
N TYR A 141 -5.54 6.82 -0.28
CA TYR A 141 -5.94 5.48 0.11
C TYR A 141 -5.38 5.08 1.49
N CYS A 142 -4.11 5.37 1.75
CA CYS A 142 -3.48 5.06 3.05
C CYS A 142 -4.06 5.90 4.21
N VAL A 143 -4.69 7.04 3.94
CA VAL A 143 -5.50 7.79 4.92
C VAL A 143 -6.81 7.08 5.20
N ALA A 144 -7.51 6.63 4.15
CA ALA A 144 -8.83 5.99 4.25
C ALA A 144 -8.77 4.56 4.78
N GLY A 145 -7.88 3.75 4.23
CA GLY A 145 -7.72 2.31 4.51
C GLY A 145 -8.91 1.44 4.11
N GLY A 146 -8.84 0.15 4.46
CA GLY A 146 -9.90 -0.82 4.21
C GLY A 146 -9.95 -1.34 2.77
N THR A 147 -11.15 -1.62 2.29
CA THR A 147 -11.40 -2.12 0.93
C THR A 147 -11.96 -0.99 0.07
N MET A 148 -11.24 -0.58 -0.97
CA MET A 148 -11.62 0.55 -1.83
C MET A 148 -11.45 0.20 -3.31
N LEU A 149 -12.35 0.69 -4.13
CA LEU A 149 -12.11 0.89 -5.55
C LEU A 149 -11.36 2.22 -5.71
N ALA A 150 -10.18 2.17 -6.31
CA ALA A 150 -9.33 3.32 -6.59
C ALA A 150 -9.23 3.53 -8.11
N GLU A 151 -9.48 4.74 -8.56
CA GLU A 151 -9.46 5.15 -9.97
C GLU A 151 -8.62 6.42 -10.16
N GLY A 152 -8.49 6.89 -11.42
CA GLY A 152 -7.60 7.99 -11.74
C GLY A 152 -6.14 7.53 -11.62
N ARG A 153 -5.29 8.28 -10.94
CA ARG A 153 -3.92 7.87 -10.61
C ARG A 153 -3.86 6.97 -9.37
N GLY A 154 -5.03 6.65 -8.76
CA GLY A 154 -5.21 5.96 -7.49
C GLY A 154 -5.84 6.84 -6.38
N GLU A 155 -6.08 8.13 -6.66
CA GLU A 155 -6.58 9.12 -5.70
C GLU A 155 -8.11 9.18 -5.61
N ARG A 156 -8.84 8.72 -6.63
CA ARG A 156 -10.31 8.71 -6.61
C ARG A 156 -10.81 7.43 -5.95
N LEU A 157 -11.25 7.55 -4.71
CA LEU A 157 -11.59 6.43 -3.86
C LEU A 157 -13.10 6.27 -3.72
N THR A 158 -13.59 5.06 -3.98
CA THR A 158 -14.98 4.67 -3.72
C THR A 158 -14.98 3.47 -2.76
N PRO A 159 -15.60 3.60 -1.56
CA PRO A 159 -15.76 2.48 -0.66
C PRO A 159 -16.55 1.35 -1.33
N VAL A 160 -16.06 0.12 -1.20
CA VAL A 160 -16.78 -1.10 -1.61
C VAL A 160 -17.09 -1.94 -0.37
N THR A 161 -17.84 -3.03 -0.54
CA THR A 161 -18.12 -3.95 0.57
C THR A 161 -16.82 -4.37 1.25
N PRO A 162 -16.69 -4.17 2.56
CA PRO A 162 -15.45 -4.47 3.28
C PRO A 162 -15.10 -5.96 3.19
N MET A 163 -13.86 -6.24 2.90
CA MET A 163 -13.33 -7.60 2.95
C MET A 163 -13.33 -8.08 4.41
N PRO A 164 -13.78 -9.29 4.71
CA PRO A 164 -13.66 -9.87 6.05
C PRO A 164 -12.20 -10.02 6.46
N ARG A 165 -11.95 -10.17 7.75
CA ARG A 165 -10.62 -10.45 8.27
C ARG A 165 -10.16 -11.82 7.79
N MET A 166 -9.08 -11.86 7.01
CA MET A 166 -8.53 -13.07 6.39
C MET A 166 -7.02 -13.12 6.54
N PRO A 167 -6.44 -14.31 6.79
CA PRO A 167 -4.99 -14.49 6.81
C PRO A 167 -4.37 -14.21 5.43
N VAL A 168 -3.25 -13.51 5.43
CA VAL A 168 -2.48 -13.15 4.23
C VAL A 168 -1.01 -13.49 4.46
N VAL A 169 -0.39 -14.12 3.47
CA VAL A 169 1.07 -14.27 3.42
C VAL A 169 1.62 -13.36 2.34
N ILE A 170 2.58 -12.51 2.70
CA ILE A 170 3.30 -11.62 1.79
C ILE A 170 4.74 -12.10 1.70
N CYS A 171 5.25 -12.26 0.49
CA CYS A 171 6.64 -12.65 0.22
C CYS A 171 7.25 -11.68 -0.78
N LYS A 172 8.37 -11.04 -0.40
CA LYS A 172 9.13 -10.15 -1.29
C LYS A 172 10.45 -10.80 -1.65
N PRO A 173 10.70 -11.08 -2.93
CA PRO A 173 12.01 -11.53 -3.40
C PRO A 173 13.05 -10.42 -3.30
N ASP A 174 14.34 -10.80 -3.30
CA ASP A 174 15.45 -9.85 -3.11
C ASP A 174 15.84 -9.14 -4.42
N PHE A 175 14.85 -8.46 -5.02
CA PHE A 175 15.07 -7.53 -6.13
C PHE A 175 13.99 -6.45 -6.19
N PRO A 176 14.35 -5.25 -6.62
CA PRO A 176 13.38 -4.20 -6.95
C PRO A 176 12.88 -4.36 -8.39
N ILE A 177 11.71 -3.78 -8.66
CA ILE A 177 11.17 -3.62 -10.02
C ILE A 177 11.03 -2.11 -10.29
N SER A 178 11.44 -1.68 -11.49
CA SER A 178 11.32 -0.28 -11.91
C SER A 178 9.88 0.04 -12.32
N THR A 179 9.22 0.88 -11.53
CA THR A 179 7.85 1.35 -11.82
C THR A 179 7.74 2.03 -13.21
N PRO A 180 8.62 2.98 -13.59
CA PRO A 180 8.54 3.60 -14.92
C PRO A 180 8.70 2.60 -16.06
N GLU A 181 9.58 1.60 -15.88
CA GLU A 181 9.80 0.58 -16.89
C GLU A 181 8.57 -0.31 -17.11
N LEU A 182 7.86 -0.68 -16.03
CA LEU A 182 6.63 -1.47 -16.15
C LEU A 182 5.54 -0.69 -16.89
N PHE A 183 5.33 0.58 -16.56
CA PHE A 183 4.35 1.41 -17.28
C PHE A 183 4.68 1.51 -18.76
N HIS A 184 5.95 1.78 -19.10
CA HIS A 184 6.38 1.83 -20.50
C HIS A 184 6.10 0.51 -21.25
N ARG A 185 6.34 -0.63 -20.60
CA ARG A 185 6.06 -1.96 -21.19
C ARG A 185 4.57 -2.23 -21.36
N VAL A 186 3.75 -1.81 -20.39
CA VAL A 186 2.29 -1.92 -20.50
C VAL A 186 1.78 -1.08 -21.66
N ASP A 187 2.31 0.15 -21.86
CA ASP A 187 1.92 1.02 -22.98
C ASP A 187 2.27 0.43 -24.34
N ALA A 188 3.41 -0.24 -24.44
CA ALA A 188 3.85 -0.90 -25.68
C ALA A 188 2.99 -2.13 -26.07
N ARG A 189 2.12 -2.61 -25.17
CA ARG A 189 1.32 -3.82 -25.40
C ARG A 189 -0.02 -3.49 -26.06
N THR A 190 -0.27 -4.06 -27.21
CA THR A 190 -1.51 -3.83 -27.99
C THR A 190 -2.69 -4.69 -27.56
N SER A 191 -2.43 -5.86 -26.96
CA SER A 191 -3.48 -6.77 -26.46
C SER A 191 -3.19 -7.13 -25.01
N ARG A 192 -4.18 -6.96 -24.13
CA ARG A 192 -4.09 -7.21 -22.69
C ARG A 192 -5.30 -7.96 -22.19
N CYS A 193 -5.08 -8.92 -21.28
CA CYS A 193 -6.14 -9.33 -20.37
C CYS A 193 -6.47 -8.17 -19.44
N ARG A 194 -7.73 -8.06 -19.05
CA ARG A 194 -8.19 -7.03 -18.10
C ARG A 194 -8.67 -7.68 -16.81
N PRO A 195 -8.37 -7.09 -15.64
CA PRO A 195 -8.96 -7.52 -14.39
C PRO A 195 -10.49 -7.45 -14.41
N ASP A 196 -11.14 -8.46 -13.87
CA ASP A 196 -12.59 -8.47 -13.65
C ASP A 196 -12.91 -7.72 -12.35
N THR A 197 -12.74 -6.38 -12.38
CA THR A 197 -12.92 -5.51 -11.20
C THR A 197 -14.36 -5.56 -10.68
N GLU A 198 -15.36 -5.60 -11.58
CA GLU A 198 -16.77 -5.74 -11.23
C GLU A 198 -17.05 -7.09 -10.57
N GLY A 199 -16.47 -8.16 -11.09
CA GLY A 199 -16.58 -9.50 -10.51
C GLY A 199 -15.93 -9.61 -9.14
N ILE A 200 -14.86 -8.87 -8.87
CA ILE A 200 -14.24 -8.76 -7.52
C ILE A 200 -15.20 -8.03 -6.58
N CYS A 201 -15.76 -6.87 -6.99
CA CYS A 201 -16.71 -6.13 -6.17
C CYS A 201 -17.98 -6.94 -5.90
N ALA A 202 -18.48 -7.69 -6.88
CA ALA A 202 -19.63 -8.59 -6.69
C ALA A 202 -19.31 -9.74 -5.74
N ALA A 203 -18.12 -10.34 -5.82
CA ALA A 203 -17.69 -11.39 -4.90
C ALA A 203 -17.55 -10.88 -3.46
N LEU A 204 -17.09 -9.64 -3.26
CA LEU A 204 -17.08 -8.97 -1.96
C LEU A 204 -18.50 -8.80 -1.42
N ALA A 205 -19.44 -8.33 -2.25
CA ALA A 205 -20.85 -8.13 -1.84
C ALA A 205 -21.51 -9.44 -1.45
N ASP A 206 -21.20 -10.55 -2.16
CA ASP A 206 -21.74 -11.89 -1.89
C ASP A 206 -21.02 -12.60 -0.74
N GLY A 207 -19.89 -12.07 -0.24
CA GLY A 207 -19.05 -12.73 0.77
C GLY A 207 -18.31 -13.98 0.24
N ASP A 208 -18.20 -14.14 -1.09
CA ASP A 208 -17.54 -15.28 -1.75
C ASP A 208 -16.05 -15.02 -1.97
N MET A 209 -15.25 -15.24 -0.93
CA MET A 209 -13.80 -15.03 -0.96
C MET A 209 -13.05 -15.98 -1.90
N PRO A 210 -13.40 -17.25 -2.07
CA PRO A 210 -12.84 -18.08 -3.12
C PRO A 210 -13.09 -17.55 -4.53
N ARG A 211 -14.26 -16.99 -4.80
CA ARG A 211 -14.59 -16.36 -6.08
C ARG A 211 -13.79 -15.08 -6.29
N LEU A 212 -13.62 -14.26 -5.25
CA LEU A 212 -12.74 -13.08 -5.29
C LEU A 212 -11.30 -13.46 -5.62
N ALA A 213 -10.75 -14.41 -4.87
CA ALA A 213 -9.35 -14.80 -4.96
C ALA A 213 -8.98 -15.33 -6.36
N ARG A 214 -9.88 -16.06 -7.02
CA ARG A 214 -9.71 -16.52 -8.42
C ARG A 214 -9.74 -15.39 -9.45
N ARG A 215 -10.22 -14.18 -9.08
CA ARG A 215 -10.28 -12.98 -9.94
C ARG A 215 -9.15 -12.00 -9.69
N MET A 216 -8.34 -12.23 -8.65
CA MET A 216 -7.19 -11.37 -8.41
C MET A 216 -6.27 -11.39 -9.62
N TYR A 217 -5.94 -10.19 -10.11
CA TYR A 217 -5.14 -10.03 -11.31
C TYR A 217 -4.42 -8.68 -11.34
N ASN A 218 -3.18 -8.68 -11.80
CA ASN A 218 -2.36 -7.49 -11.92
C ASN A 218 -1.72 -7.44 -13.31
N VAL A 219 -2.10 -6.45 -14.12
CA VAL A 219 -1.60 -6.30 -15.50
C VAL A 219 -0.09 -6.15 -15.61
N PHE A 220 0.58 -5.71 -14.55
CA PHE A 220 2.04 -5.64 -14.53
C PHE A 220 2.71 -7.01 -14.56
N GLU A 221 2.06 -8.06 -14.08
CA GLU A 221 2.60 -9.42 -14.19
C GLU A 221 2.77 -9.87 -15.65
N ASP A 222 1.94 -9.38 -16.56
CA ASP A 222 2.01 -9.71 -17.98
C ASP A 222 3.23 -9.15 -18.72
N VAL A 223 3.88 -8.15 -18.12
CA VAL A 223 5.01 -7.43 -18.75
C VAL A 223 6.32 -7.57 -17.97
N LEU A 224 6.34 -8.44 -16.97
CA LEU A 224 7.56 -8.85 -16.31
C LEU A 224 8.48 -9.57 -17.33
N THR A 225 9.78 -9.46 -17.14
CA THR A 225 10.77 -10.12 -18.01
C THR A 225 11.64 -11.11 -17.23
N HIS A 226 12.86 -10.74 -16.92
CA HIS A 226 13.86 -11.68 -16.34
C HIS A 226 13.48 -12.25 -14.96
N ARG A 227 12.54 -11.61 -14.25
CA ARG A 227 12.12 -11.99 -12.88
C ARG A 227 10.74 -12.65 -12.82
N GLU A 228 10.11 -12.84 -13.98
CA GLU A 228 8.79 -13.49 -14.08
C GLU A 228 8.79 -14.88 -13.44
N GLY A 229 9.83 -15.68 -13.69
CA GLY A 229 9.93 -17.02 -13.13
C GLY A 229 9.94 -17.06 -11.60
N GLU A 230 10.56 -16.07 -10.95
CA GLU A 230 10.60 -16.03 -9.48
C GLU A 230 9.27 -15.57 -8.88
N ILE A 231 8.59 -14.58 -9.49
CA ILE A 231 7.23 -14.18 -9.12
C ILE A 231 6.26 -15.36 -9.28
N ALA A 232 6.33 -16.07 -10.42
CA ALA A 232 5.51 -17.25 -10.68
C ALA A 232 5.79 -18.38 -9.66
N ALA A 233 7.05 -18.60 -9.29
CA ALA A 233 7.44 -19.60 -8.30
C ALA A 233 6.87 -19.28 -6.90
N ILE A 234 6.91 -18.01 -6.47
CA ILE A 234 6.30 -17.59 -5.19
C ILE A 234 4.79 -17.81 -5.23
N LYS A 235 4.12 -17.41 -6.33
CA LYS A 235 2.67 -17.63 -6.51
C LYS A 235 2.31 -19.12 -6.41
N SER A 236 3.03 -19.98 -7.14
CA SER A 236 2.82 -21.43 -7.09
C SER A 236 2.97 -21.97 -5.67
N ARG A 237 4.01 -21.57 -4.94
CA ARG A 237 4.26 -22.02 -3.57
C ARG A 237 3.20 -21.53 -2.57
N LEU A 238 2.62 -20.35 -2.79
CA LEU A 238 1.49 -19.87 -2.00
C LEU A 238 0.24 -20.72 -2.26
N LEU A 239 -0.06 -21.00 -3.53
CA LEU A 239 -1.19 -21.85 -3.93
C LEU A 239 -1.03 -23.29 -3.43
N ASP A 240 0.15 -23.89 -3.58
CA ASP A 240 0.50 -25.22 -3.03
C ASP A 240 0.39 -25.25 -1.50
N GLY A 241 0.55 -24.09 -0.84
CA GLY A 241 0.39 -23.90 0.59
C GLY A 241 -1.05 -23.71 1.03
N GLY A 242 -2.03 -23.73 0.09
CA GLY A 242 -3.47 -23.62 0.38
C GLY A 242 -4.04 -22.20 0.23
N ALA A 243 -3.32 -21.27 -0.41
CA ALA A 243 -3.89 -19.96 -0.73
C ALA A 243 -5.08 -20.09 -1.68
N LEU A 244 -6.15 -19.35 -1.42
CA LEU A 244 -7.33 -19.24 -2.31
C LEU A 244 -6.97 -18.58 -3.65
N GLY A 245 -5.96 -17.72 -3.65
CA GLY A 245 -5.39 -17.04 -4.81
C GLY A 245 -4.11 -16.32 -4.42
N ALA A 246 -3.25 -16.04 -5.41
CA ALA A 246 -1.99 -15.34 -5.23
C ALA A 246 -1.71 -14.38 -6.39
N VAL A 247 -1.23 -13.17 -6.09
CA VAL A 247 -0.97 -12.11 -7.07
C VAL A 247 0.15 -11.18 -6.57
N MET A 248 0.83 -10.49 -7.49
CA MET A 248 1.80 -9.43 -7.17
C MET A 248 1.08 -8.14 -6.79
N SER A 249 1.53 -7.44 -5.75
CA SER A 249 0.97 -6.15 -5.33
C SER A 249 1.64 -4.99 -6.06
N GLY A 250 0.84 -4.07 -6.59
CA GLY A 250 1.33 -2.86 -7.26
C GLY A 250 2.29 -3.17 -8.39
N THR A 251 3.39 -2.42 -8.47
CA THR A 251 4.49 -2.65 -9.41
C THR A 251 5.49 -3.71 -8.93
N GLY A 252 5.18 -4.40 -7.84
CA GLY A 252 6.01 -5.46 -7.25
C GLY A 252 7.16 -4.89 -6.39
N SER A 253 8.07 -5.77 -5.98
CA SER A 253 8.16 -7.21 -6.30
C SER A 253 7.40 -8.12 -5.31
N ALA A 254 6.71 -7.58 -4.29
CA ALA A 254 6.00 -8.42 -3.32
C ALA A 254 4.82 -9.15 -3.97
N VAL A 255 4.72 -10.44 -3.66
CA VAL A 255 3.61 -11.32 -4.01
C VAL A 255 2.87 -11.67 -2.73
N PHE A 256 1.55 -11.73 -2.77
CA PHE A 256 0.76 -12.15 -1.63
C PHE A 256 -0.26 -13.23 -2.00
N GLY A 257 -0.63 -14.02 -1.00
CA GLY A 257 -1.71 -15.00 -1.08
C GLY A 257 -2.70 -14.80 0.06
N ILE A 258 -3.98 -15.01 -0.23
CA ILE A 258 -5.07 -14.93 0.73
C ILE A 258 -5.47 -16.36 1.10
N PHE A 259 -5.70 -16.62 2.39
CA PHE A 259 -5.99 -17.95 2.93
C PHE A 259 -7.34 -17.98 3.63
N ALA A 260 -7.98 -19.15 3.62
CA ALA A 260 -9.22 -19.35 4.34
C ALA A 260 -9.00 -19.51 5.86
N ASP A 261 -7.83 -20.01 6.26
CA ASP A 261 -7.49 -20.30 7.65
C ASP A 261 -6.03 -19.95 7.98
N ALA A 262 -5.78 -19.74 9.27
CA ALA A 262 -4.48 -19.32 9.79
C ALA A 262 -3.41 -20.43 9.73
N ASP A 263 -3.80 -21.70 9.83
CA ASP A 263 -2.86 -22.83 9.84
C ASP A 263 -2.21 -23.03 8.47
N SER A 264 -3.02 -23.01 7.40
CA SER A 264 -2.54 -23.03 6.01
C SER A 264 -1.63 -21.85 5.71
N ALA A 265 -2.02 -20.63 6.14
CA ALA A 265 -1.20 -19.43 5.97
C ALA A 265 0.15 -19.54 6.70
N ALA A 266 0.13 -19.99 7.97
CA ALA A 266 1.35 -20.20 8.75
C ALA A 266 2.26 -21.27 8.13
N TYR A 267 1.69 -22.34 7.58
CA TYR A 267 2.43 -23.37 6.86
C TYR A 267 3.12 -22.81 5.60
N ALA A 268 2.38 -22.09 4.76
CA ALA A 268 2.91 -21.47 3.55
C ALA A 268 4.04 -20.48 3.89
N LYS A 269 3.82 -19.61 4.90
CA LYS A 269 4.83 -18.66 5.38
C LYS A 269 6.12 -19.36 5.82
N ARG A 270 6.02 -20.44 6.61
CA ARG A 270 7.21 -21.21 7.07
C ARG A 270 8.00 -21.81 5.90
N ARG A 271 7.31 -22.28 4.86
CA ARG A 271 7.96 -22.82 3.66
C ARG A 271 8.69 -21.75 2.85
N LEU A 272 8.03 -20.59 2.62
CA LEU A 272 8.61 -19.48 1.88
C LEU A 272 9.78 -18.83 2.63
N ALA A 273 9.69 -18.69 3.94
CA ALA A 273 10.73 -18.08 4.78
C ALA A 273 12.06 -18.87 4.84
N ARG A 274 12.13 -20.07 4.25
CA ARG A 274 13.39 -20.81 4.08
C ARG A 274 14.28 -20.20 2.99
N ASP A 275 13.65 -19.58 1.98
CA ASP A 275 14.33 -19.06 0.80
C ASP A 275 14.23 -17.54 0.67
N TYR A 276 13.23 -16.92 1.34
CA TYR A 276 12.96 -15.48 1.29
C TYR A 276 13.00 -14.85 2.68
N ALA A 277 13.93 -13.91 2.88
CA ALA A 277 14.08 -13.22 4.17
C ALA A 277 12.88 -12.30 4.50
N GLU A 278 12.30 -11.67 3.47
CA GLU A 278 11.14 -10.78 3.63
C GLU A 278 9.83 -11.55 3.36
N CYS A 279 9.42 -12.37 4.34
CA CYS A 279 8.19 -13.16 4.27
C CYS A 279 7.37 -12.94 5.56
N PHE A 280 6.15 -12.44 5.42
CA PHE A 280 5.29 -11.97 6.50
C PHE A 280 3.97 -12.73 6.52
N LEU A 281 3.48 -13.05 7.72
CA LEU A 281 2.12 -13.47 7.97
C LEU A 281 1.38 -12.28 8.57
N THR A 282 0.27 -11.90 7.99
CA THR A 282 -0.58 -10.78 8.39
C THR A 282 -2.05 -11.12 8.11
N GLU A 283 -2.93 -10.16 8.25
CA GLU A 283 -4.36 -10.31 7.94
C GLU A 283 -4.92 -9.03 7.34
N THR A 284 -6.05 -9.15 6.63
CA THR A 284 -6.78 -7.99 6.12
C THR A 284 -7.40 -7.20 7.26
N ILE A 285 -7.42 -5.87 7.14
CA ILE A 285 -8.04 -4.97 8.12
C ILE A 285 -9.10 -4.09 7.45
N GLY A 286 -10.06 -3.64 8.27
CA GLY A 286 -11.13 -2.75 7.84
C GLY A 286 -10.68 -1.30 7.61
N ARG A 287 -11.66 -0.42 7.43
CA ARG A 287 -11.45 1.02 7.28
C ARG A 287 -10.83 1.61 8.55
N LEU A 288 -9.91 2.55 8.36
CA LEU A 288 -9.19 3.18 9.47
C LEU A 288 -10.06 4.25 10.14
N GLU A 289 -9.92 4.38 11.45
CA GLU A 289 -10.49 5.50 12.23
C GLU A 289 -9.52 6.68 12.19
N ILE A 290 -10.03 7.91 12.16
CA ILE A 290 -9.27 9.16 12.17
C ILE A 290 -9.65 9.96 13.42
#